data_f6921ba2bf885fd08e60949ad69239ee
#
_entry.id   f6921ba2bf885fd08e60949ad69239ee
#
_cell.length_a   1.000
_cell.length_b   1.000
_cell.length_c   1.000
_cell.angle_alpha   90.00
_cell.angle_beta   90.00
_cell.angle_gamma   90.00
#
_symmetry.space_group_name_H-M   'P 1'
#
loop_
_entity.id
_entity.type
_entity.pdbx_description
1 polymer ?
#
loop_
_entity_poly.entity_id
_entity_poly.type
_entity_poly.pdbx_seq_one_letter_code
_entity_poly.pdbx_strand_id
1 'polypeptide(L)'
;SDEVINKTVEFAVLHIKDQFLPDKAIDLIDQSSAHVSLAGGNRDNSVTIEDIAFVVSHKTKIPLEKIQSDRMDKLLHLEEHLRKKIIGQDQAINKVGDIIRLTKSSLDLKPVRPDGVFLFIGPTGVGKTELARVLAELLFDDEGKMIRLDMSEYMEPHSISKIIGSPPGYIGSDQEGGLTGRVRTEPYSIILLDEVEKAHSDVLNIFLQVFEDGRLTDSQGRTVYFSNCTIIMTSNIGASQAFSRQKSIGFNDNEDTGHKETEKILRESLKKYFSPEFINRIDEIVYFKPLDREAIKSIASLKLNEIRDRFAQKGKEINFSDRVLGLISTKGYNPEYGARFLNRTIEDMVLKPLSKKVLAKSEQRCFKVSINRKNEITVSGKG
;
A
#
# COMPACT_ATOMS: atom_id res chain seq x y z
N SER A 1 29.41 21.96 -13.59
CA SER A 1 29.42 21.44 -14.98
C SER A 1 28.00 21.46 -15.52
N ASP A 2 27.85 21.44 -16.84
CA ASP A 2 26.53 21.43 -17.52
C ASP A 2 25.74 20.20 -17.13
N GLU A 3 26.40 19.07 -16.87
CA GLU A 3 25.77 17.85 -16.39
C GLU A 3 25.07 18.06 -15.02
N VAL A 4 25.74 18.75 -14.12
CA VAL A 4 25.18 19.08 -12.78
C VAL A 4 23.96 19.98 -12.92
N ILE A 5 24.02 20.99 -13.81
CA ILE A 5 22.89 21.89 -14.07
C ILE A 5 21.69 21.12 -14.65
N ASN A 6 21.92 20.25 -15.63
CA ASN A 6 20.87 19.44 -16.22
C ASN A 6 20.23 18.50 -15.17
N LYS A 7 21.04 17.85 -14.35
CA LYS A 7 20.54 17.01 -13.24
C LYS A 7 19.79 17.82 -12.19
N THR A 8 20.22 19.06 -11.90
CA THR A 8 19.49 19.93 -10.98
C THR A 8 18.09 20.25 -11.49
N VAL A 9 17.99 20.60 -12.78
CA VAL A 9 16.67 20.86 -13.39
C VAL A 9 15.80 19.60 -13.38
N GLU A 10 16.38 18.45 -13.72
CA GLU A 10 15.68 17.15 -13.67
C GLU A 10 15.15 16.86 -12.26
N PHE A 11 15.99 16.96 -11.25
CA PHE A 11 15.58 16.72 -9.85
C PHE A 11 14.55 17.76 -9.37
N ALA A 12 14.70 19.03 -9.76
CA ALA A 12 13.72 20.06 -9.45
C ALA A 12 12.35 19.75 -10.08
N VAL A 13 12.32 19.30 -11.34
CA VAL A 13 11.07 18.93 -12.03
C VAL A 13 10.42 17.71 -11.42
N LEU A 14 11.21 16.66 -11.12
CA LEU A 14 10.71 15.39 -10.63
C LEU A 14 10.24 15.44 -9.17
N HIS A 15 10.96 16.17 -8.33
CA HIS A 15 10.81 16.06 -6.87
C HIS A 15 10.24 17.30 -6.19
N ILE A 16 10.32 18.51 -6.80
CA ILE A 16 9.79 19.74 -6.23
C ILE A 16 8.59 20.19 -7.04
N LYS A 17 7.39 19.92 -6.55
CA LYS A 17 6.13 20.19 -7.27
C LYS A 17 5.44 21.48 -6.82
N ASP A 18 5.81 22.02 -5.68
CA ASP A 18 5.24 23.22 -5.05
C ASP A 18 5.84 24.54 -5.56
N GLN A 19 6.84 24.49 -6.43
CA GLN A 19 7.53 25.65 -6.99
C GLN A 19 7.66 25.54 -8.51
N PHE A 20 7.84 26.65 -9.21
CA PHE A 20 7.98 26.73 -10.67
C PHE A 20 9.43 26.88 -11.09
N LEU A 21 9.74 26.48 -12.34
CA LEU A 21 11.01 26.81 -12.98
C LEU A 21 10.96 28.28 -13.42
N PRO A 22 12.10 28.99 -13.39
CA PRO A 22 13.45 28.52 -13.05
C PRO A 22 13.77 28.52 -11.55
N ASP A 23 12.96 29.18 -10.71
CA ASP A 23 13.27 29.49 -9.31
C ASP A 23 13.64 28.26 -8.50
N LYS A 24 12.86 27.15 -8.60
CA LYS A 24 13.16 25.93 -7.86
C LYS A 24 14.51 25.27 -8.21
N ALA A 25 14.99 25.45 -9.44
CA ALA A 25 16.30 24.93 -9.83
C ALA A 25 17.43 25.83 -9.32
N ILE A 26 17.23 27.15 -9.33
CA ILE A 26 18.17 28.14 -8.77
C ILE A 26 18.30 27.93 -7.27
N ASP A 27 17.19 27.78 -6.54
CA ASP A 27 17.15 27.50 -5.11
C ASP A 27 17.93 26.23 -4.75
N LEU A 28 17.80 25.17 -5.58
CA LEU A 28 18.54 23.92 -5.35
C LEU A 28 20.06 24.13 -5.53
N ILE A 29 20.49 24.88 -6.53
CA ILE A 29 21.91 25.16 -6.75
C ILE A 29 22.46 25.99 -5.59
N ASP A 30 21.74 27.02 -5.14
CA ASP A 30 22.14 27.84 -4.01
C ASP A 30 22.26 27.05 -2.71
N GLN A 31 21.27 26.25 -2.38
CA GLN A 31 21.28 25.41 -1.19
C GLN A 31 22.38 24.34 -1.24
N SER A 32 22.62 23.75 -2.41
CA SER A 32 23.71 22.78 -2.60
C SER A 32 25.07 23.43 -2.47
N SER A 33 25.25 24.66 -3.01
CA SER A 33 26.47 25.43 -2.88
C SER A 33 26.74 25.80 -1.41
N ALA A 34 25.71 26.22 -0.68
CA ALA A 34 25.80 26.49 0.74
C ALA A 34 26.17 25.24 1.54
N HIS A 35 25.56 24.10 1.21
CA HIS A 35 25.88 22.82 1.86
C HIS A 35 27.34 22.44 1.68
N VAL A 36 27.88 22.50 0.47
CA VAL A 36 29.29 22.21 0.16
C VAL A 36 30.22 23.16 0.91
N SER A 37 29.88 24.44 0.96
CA SER A 37 30.68 25.46 1.67
C SER A 37 30.73 25.23 3.18
N LEU A 38 29.64 24.77 3.79
CA LEU A 38 29.55 24.48 5.23
C LEU A 38 30.20 23.15 5.61
N ALA A 39 30.22 22.18 4.70
CA ALA A 39 30.79 20.84 4.97
C ALA A 39 32.33 20.84 5.13
N GLY A 40 33.03 21.95 4.81
CA GLY A 40 34.40 22.24 5.23
C GLY A 40 35.48 21.22 4.83
N GLY A 41 35.26 20.46 3.78
CA GLY A 41 36.21 19.46 3.31
C GLY A 41 37.14 19.99 2.21
N ASN A 42 38.32 19.41 2.05
CA ASN A 42 39.32 19.65 1.01
C ASN A 42 38.82 19.34 -0.44
N ARG A 43 37.58 19.65 -0.76
CA ARG A 43 37.01 19.52 -2.09
C ARG A 43 37.15 20.89 -2.80
N ASP A 44 37.54 20.84 -4.05
CA ASP A 44 37.42 21.99 -4.97
C ASP A 44 36.00 22.49 -4.93
N ASN A 45 35.60 23.44 -4.17
CA ASN A 45 34.28 24.08 -3.96
C ASN A 45 33.23 23.87 -5.11
N SER A 46 33.25 22.73 -5.75
CA SER A 46 32.38 22.35 -6.85
C SER A 46 31.22 21.49 -6.36
N VAL A 47 30.02 21.93 -6.68
CA VAL A 47 28.78 21.16 -6.39
C VAL A 47 28.75 19.90 -7.25
N THR A 48 28.50 18.76 -6.63
CA THR A 48 28.34 17.46 -7.29
C THR A 48 26.84 17.08 -7.41
N ILE A 49 26.53 16.06 -8.21
CA ILE A 49 25.18 15.50 -8.32
C ILE A 49 24.71 14.93 -6.96
N GLU A 50 25.65 14.41 -6.17
CA GLU A 50 25.39 13.87 -4.82
C GLU A 50 24.97 14.98 -3.85
N ASP A 51 25.60 16.16 -3.93
CA ASP A 51 25.25 17.29 -3.08
C ASP A 51 23.84 17.81 -3.41
N ILE A 52 23.47 17.84 -4.68
CA ILE A 52 22.11 18.21 -5.11
C ILE A 52 21.10 17.17 -4.64
N ALA A 53 21.41 15.88 -4.82
CA ALA A 53 20.56 14.79 -4.36
C ALA A 53 20.36 14.84 -2.84
N PHE A 54 21.42 15.17 -2.07
CA PHE A 54 21.33 15.37 -0.63
C PHE A 54 20.37 16.50 -0.26
N VAL A 55 20.48 17.66 -0.90
CA VAL A 55 19.59 18.80 -0.64
C VAL A 55 18.15 18.48 -1.02
N VAL A 56 17.91 17.83 -2.17
CA VAL A 56 16.59 17.36 -2.58
C VAL A 56 16.04 16.38 -1.53
N SER A 57 16.85 15.42 -1.06
CA SER A 57 16.46 14.47 -0.02
C SER A 57 16.03 15.18 1.26
N HIS A 58 16.80 16.15 1.70
CA HIS A 58 16.50 16.90 2.92
C HIS A 58 15.25 17.76 2.78
N LYS A 59 15.05 18.41 1.62
CA LYS A 59 13.89 19.27 1.33
C LYS A 59 12.60 18.47 1.13
N THR A 60 12.68 17.33 0.44
CA THR A 60 11.52 16.50 0.07
C THR A 60 11.28 15.33 1.02
N LYS A 61 12.21 15.08 1.94
CA LYS A 61 12.23 13.90 2.82
C LYS A 61 12.26 12.55 2.09
N ILE A 62 12.72 12.55 0.83
CA ILE A 62 12.98 11.33 0.08
C ILE A 62 14.36 10.81 0.48
N PRO A 63 14.55 9.54 0.84
CA PRO A 63 15.88 8.99 1.11
C PRO A 63 16.83 9.17 -0.09
N LEU A 64 18.07 9.52 0.20
CA LEU A 64 19.12 9.82 -0.81
C LEU A 64 19.31 8.67 -1.81
N GLU A 65 19.32 7.45 -1.29
CA GLU A 65 19.44 6.20 -2.06
C GLU A 65 18.34 6.05 -3.10
N LYS A 66 17.18 6.66 -2.86
CA LYS A 66 16.03 6.65 -3.77
C LYS A 66 16.12 7.66 -4.91
N ILE A 67 16.97 8.66 -4.77
CA ILE A 67 17.18 9.69 -5.79
C ILE A 67 18.20 9.18 -6.82
N GLN A 68 19.10 8.30 -6.44
CA GLN A 68 20.31 8.01 -7.21
C GLN A 68 20.31 6.79 -8.14
N SER A 69 19.57 5.71 -8.01
CA SER A 69 19.61 4.66 -9.05
C SER A 69 18.80 3.37 -8.87
N ASP A 70 18.56 2.87 -7.65
CA ASP A 70 17.97 1.53 -7.46
C ASP A 70 16.46 1.44 -7.78
N ARG A 71 15.85 2.58 -8.07
CA ARG A 71 14.39 2.67 -8.27
C ARG A 71 13.93 2.01 -9.57
N MET A 72 14.73 2.12 -10.61
CA MET A 72 14.39 1.56 -11.93
C MET A 72 14.36 0.02 -11.88
N ASP A 73 15.33 -0.58 -11.21
CA ASP A 73 15.42 -2.05 -11.07
C ASP A 73 14.27 -2.61 -10.22
N LYS A 74 13.92 -1.94 -9.12
CA LYS A 74 12.77 -2.33 -8.29
C LYS A 74 11.44 -2.22 -9.04
N LEU A 75 11.29 -1.21 -9.91
CA LEU A 75 10.09 -1.03 -10.75
C LEU A 75 10.03 -2.05 -11.89
N LEU A 76 11.15 -2.45 -12.46
CA LEU A 76 11.22 -3.51 -13.48
C LEU A 76 10.79 -4.86 -12.92
N HIS A 77 11.14 -5.17 -11.67
CA HIS A 77 10.82 -6.44 -10.99
C HIS A 77 9.68 -6.30 -9.96
N LEU A 78 8.86 -5.25 -10.06
CA LEU A 78 7.81 -4.94 -9.09
C LEU A 78 6.85 -6.12 -8.87
N GLU A 79 6.37 -6.74 -9.95
CA GLU A 79 5.43 -7.87 -9.88
C GLU A 79 6.05 -9.09 -9.20
N GLU A 80 7.32 -9.37 -9.47
CA GLU A 80 8.02 -10.49 -8.84
C GLU A 80 8.11 -10.32 -7.32
N HIS A 81 8.38 -9.10 -6.88
CA HIS A 81 8.41 -8.78 -5.45
C HIS A 81 7.02 -8.85 -4.82
N LEU A 82 5.99 -8.33 -5.51
CA LEU A 82 4.61 -8.42 -5.05
C LEU A 82 4.14 -9.88 -4.94
N ARG A 83 4.44 -10.75 -5.92
CA ARG A 83 4.05 -12.18 -5.90
C ARG A 83 4.67 -12.97 -4.75
N LYS A 84 5.83 -12.56 -4.23
CA LYS A 84 6.43 -13.19 -3.05
C LYS A 84 5.59 -13.00 -1.78
N LYS A 85 4.83 -11.90 -1.68
CA LYS A 85 4.04 -11.55 -0.50
C LYS A 85 2.52 -11.68 -0.73
N ILE A 86 2.06 -11.48 -1.96
CA ILE A 86 0.64 -11.52 -2.34
C ILE A 86 0.38 -12.76 -3.20
N ILE A 87 -0.34 -13.71 -2.63
CA ILE A 87 -0.59 -15.01 -3.25
C ILE A 87 -1.97 -15.06 -3.92
N GLY A 88 -2.03 -15.65 -5.13
CA GLY A 88 -3.28 -15.93 -5.84
C GLY A 88 -3.94 -14.72 -6.49
N GLN A 89 -3.22 -13.60 -6.68
CA GLN A 89 -3.76 -12.36 -7.24
C GLN A 89 -2.92 -11.83 -8.42
N ASP A 90 -2.42 -12.72 -9.28
CA ASP A 90 -1.49 -12.34 -10.36
C ASP A 90 -2.03 -11.27 -11.31
N GLN A 91 -3.31 -11.35 -11.67
CA GLN A 91 -3.93 -10.35 -12.54
C GLN A 91 -3.98 -8.96 -11.87
N ALA A 92 -4.30 -8.91 -10.57
CA ALA A 92 -4.31 -7.68 -9.82
C ALA A 92 -2.90 -7.07 -9.72
N ILE A 93 -1.90 -7.91 -9.47
CA ILE A 93 -0.49 -7.50 -9.41
C ILE A 93 -0.03 -6.90 -10.74
N ASN A 94 -0.33 -7.57 -11.86
CA ASN A 94 0.08 -7.08 -13.19
C ASN A 94 -0.56 -5.73 -13.51
N LYS A 95 -1.87 -5.57 -13.31
CA LYS A 95 -2.58 -4.31 -13.56
C LYS A 95 -2.02 -3.14 -12.74
N VAL A 96 -1.73 -3.39 -11.46
CA VAL A 96 -1.11 -2.38 -10.59
C VAL A 96 0.31 -2.04 -11.05
N GLY A 97 1.11 -3.06 -11.39
CA GLY A 97 2.48 -2.89 -11.87
C GLY A 97 2.56 -2.08 -13.16
N ASP A 98 1.66 -2.32 -14.12
CA ASP A 98 1.62 -1.62 -15.39
C ASP A 98 1.39 -0.11 -15.21
N ILE A 99 0.40 0.27 -14.39
CA ILE A 99 0.10 1.69 -14.12
C ILE A 99 1.25 2.35 -13.35
N ILE A 100 1.77 1.71 -12.30
CA ILE A 100 2.88 2.27 -11.50
C ILE A 100 4.14 2.46 -12.38
N ARG A 101 4.45 1.54 -13.28
CA ARG A 101 5.57 1.72 -14.23
C ARG A 101 5.32 2.89 -15.17
N LEU A 102 4.11 2.99 -15.73
CA LEU A 102 3.76 4.07 -16.65
C LEU A 102 3.96 5.45 -15.97
N THR A 103 3.41 5.63 -14.77
CA THR A 103 3.47 6.91 -14.07
C THR A 103 4.87 7.24 -13.55
N LYS A 104 5.60 6.24 -13.07
CA LYS A 104 6.98 6.43 -12.55
C LYS A 104 8.03 6.54 -13.65
N SER A 105 7.75 6.12 -14.89
CA SER A 105 8.64 6.32 -16.04
C SER A 105 8.54 7.72 -16.68
N SER A 106 7.73 8.62 -16.10
CA SER A 106 7.47 9.98 -16.64
C SER A 106 6.88 9.97 -18.05
N LEU A 107 6.29 8.86 -18.48
CA LEU A 107 5.57 8.73 -19.76
C LEU A 107 4.09 9.06 -19.62
N ASP A 108 3.64 9.41 -18.41
CA ASP A 108 2.26 9.80 -18.16
C ASP A 108 1.94 11.15 -18.85
N LEU A 109 0.78 11.22 -19.51
CA LEU A 109 0.26 12.42 -20.16
C LEU A 109 -0.28 13.46 -19.18
N LYS A 110 -0.43 13.11 -17.90
CA LYS A 110 -1.04 13.93 -16.84
C LYS A 110 -0.17 13.99 -15.57
N PRO A 111 1.01 14.61 -15.61
CA PRO A 111 2.00 14.56 -14.52
C PRO A 111 1.55 15.29 -13.24
N VAL A 112 0.42 16.00 -13.26
CA VAL A 112 -0.12 16.71 -12.09
C VAL A 112 -0.98 15.80 -11.22
N ARG A 113 -1.56 14.72 -11.79
CA ARG A 113 -2.40 13.75 -11.10
C ARG A 113 -1.59 12.86 -10.14
N PRO A 114 -2.25 12.16 -9.21
CA PRO A 114 -1.61 11.11 -8.43
C PRO A 114 -0.91 10.06 -9.31
N ASP A 115 0.13 9.41 -8.79
CA ASP A 115 0.90 8.35 -9.46
C ASP A 115 0.07 7.10 -9.84
N GLY A 116 -1.20 7.08 -9.47
CA GLY A 116 -2.19 6.08 -9.82
C GLY A 116 -3.38 6.15 -8.91
N VAL A 117 -4.57 6.00 -9.48
CA VAL A 117 -5.85 5.95 -8.77
C VAL A 117 -6.49 4.60 -9.04
N PHE A 118 -6.48 3.73 -8.02
CA PHE A 118 -6.95 2.35 -8.13
C PHE A 118 -8.22 2.11 -7.32
N LEU A 119 -9.12 1.29 -7.86
CA LEU A 119 -10.25 0.74 -7.12
C LEU A 119 -10.11 -0.79 -7.02
N PHE A 120 -9.81 -1.32 -5.83
CA PHE A 120 -9.68 -2.73 -5.54
C PHE A 120 -11.01 -3.32 -5.11
N ILE A 121 -11.55 -4.25 -5.88
CA ILE A 121 -12.85 -4.87 -5.65
C ILE A 121 -12.69 -6.36 -5.44
N GLY A 122 -13.37 -6.90 -4.45
CA GLY A 122 -13.36 -8.33 -4.18
C GLY A 122 -13.84 -8.67 -2.78
N PRO A 123 -13.95 -9.96 -2.45
CA PRO A 123 -14.37 -10.41 -1.13
C PRO A 123 -13.49 -9.91 0.00
N THR A 124 -13.95 -10.08 1.21
CA THR A 124 -13.16 -9.77 2.40
C THR A 124 -12.00 -10.77 2.54
N GLY A 125 -10.82 -10.29 2.97
CA GLY A 125 -9.68 -11.15 3.30
C GLY A 125 -8.94 -11.75 2.11
N VAL A 126 -9.08 -11.19 0.89
CA VAL A 126 -8.38 -11.68 -0.32
C VAL A 126 -7.05 -10.97 -0.60
N GLY A 127 -6.67 -9.99 0.22
CA GLY A 127 -5.37 -9.32 0.10
C GLY A 127 -5.41 -7.87 -0.42
N LYS A 128 -6.58 -7.22 -0.57
CA LYS A 128 -6.70 -5.83 -1.05
C LYS A 128 -5.83 -4.84 -0.25
N THR A 129 -6.06 -4.76 1.05
CA THR A 129 -5.30 -3.89 1.97
C THR A 129 -3.84 -4.33 2.10
N GLU A 130 -3.57 -5.64 1.99
CA GLU A 130 -2.22 -6.18 2.05
C GLU A 130 -1.40 -5.78 0.83
N LEU A 131 -1.99 -5.77 -0.37
CA LEU A 131 -1.33 -5.29 -1.59
C LEU A 131 -0.93 -3.82 -1.45
N ALA A 132 -1.81 -2.97 -0.91
CA ALA A 132 -1.50 -1.57 -0.65
C ALA A 132 -0.31 -1.41 0.31
N ARG A 133 -0.27 -2.21 1.41
CA ARG A 133 0.80 -2.20 2.40
C ARG A 133 2.13 -2.64 1.79
N VAL A 134 2.13 -3.74 1.04
CA VAL A 134 3.34 -4.26 0.38
C VAL A 134 3.83 -3.30 -0.69
N LEU A 135 2.91 -2.64 -1.41
CA LEU A 135 3.27 -1.62 -2.39
C LEU A 135 3.94 -0.40 -1.73
N ALA A 136 3.45 0.05 -0.55
CA ALA A 136 4.10 1.11 0.23
C ALA A 136 5.53 0.72 0.63
N GLU A 137 5.71 -0.49 1.12
CA GLU A 137 7.03 -1.03 1.48
C GLU A 137 7.97 -1.07 0.26
N LEU A 138 7.49 -1.52 -0.90
CA LEU A 138 8.32 -1.61 -2.11
C LEU A 138 8.64 -0.24 -2.73
N LEU A 139 7.67 0.68 -2.77
CA LEU A 139 7.86 1.99 -3.37
C LEU A 139 8.61 2.96 -2.46
N PHE A 140 8.45 2.83 -1.14
CA PHE A 140 8.97 3.81 -0.17
C PHE A 140 9.88 3.19 0.90
N ASP A 141 10.18 1.86 0.84
CA ASP A 141 10.95 1.07 1.80
C ASP A 141 10.45 1.19 3.26
N ASP A 142 9.18 1.59 3.42
CA ASP A 142 8.55 1.80 4.71
C ASP A 142 7.04 1.55 4.63
N GLU A 143 6.55 0.56 5.36
CA GLU A 143 5.11 0.28 5.48
C GLU A 143 4.34 1.46 6.10
N GLY A 144 5.01 2.28 6.91
CA GLY A 144 4.44 3.46 7.55
C GLY A 144 4.07 4.58 6.56
N LYS A 145 4.60 4.53 5.32
CA LYS A 145 4.24 5.44 4.23
C LYS A 145 2.85 5.16 3.64
N MET A 146 2.01 4.43 4.34
CA MET A 146 0.61 4.23 4.01
C MET A 146 -0.30 5.05 4.94
N ILE A 147 -0.98 6.02 4.36
CA ILE A 147 -2.01 6.82 5.03
C ILE A 147 -3.35 6.10 4.86
N ARG A 148 -3.84 5.44 5.90
CA ARG A 148 -5.13 4.74 5.86
C ARG A 148 -6.24 5.61 6.42
N LEU A 149 -7.35 5.69 5.67
CA LEU A 149 -8.62 6.27 6.06
C LEU A 149 -9.70 5.18 5.96
N ASP A 150 -10.35 4.86 7.06
CA ASP A 150 -11.52 3.97 7.07
C ASP A 150 -12.76 4.79 6.73
N MET A 151 -13.34 4.54 5.57
CA MET A 151 -14.47 5.33 5.08
C MET A 151 -15.75 5.12 5.89
N SER A 152 -15.81 4.13 6.76
CA SER A 152 -16.89 4.00 7.74
C SER A 152 -16.93 5.13 8.78
N GLU A 153 -15.82 5.84 8.99
CA GLU A 153 -15.75 7.03 9.86
C GLU A 153 -16.20 8.33 9.14
N TYR A 154 -16.48 8.25 7.84
CA TYR A 154 -16.79 9.36 6.93
C TYR A 154 -18.19 9.24 6.31
N MET A 155 -19.13 8.64 7.04
CA MET A 155 -20.51 8.42 6.58
C MET A 155 -21.38 9.70 6.64
N GLU A 156 -20.94 10.73 7.35
CA GLU A 156 -21.66 11.98 7.55
C GLU A 156 -21.07 13.12 6.71
N PRO A 157 -21.89 14.09 6.22
CA PRO A 157 -21.40 15.24 5.44
C PRO A 157 -20.33 16.05 6.18
N HIS A 158 -20.46 16.21 7.50
CA HIS A 158 -19.52 16.97 8.34
C HIS A 158 -18.14 16.30 8.47
N SER A 159 -17.99 15.05 8.06
CA SER A 159 -16.73 14.33 8.10
C SER A 159 -15.68 14.90 7.14
N ILE A 160 -16.06 15.77 6.23
CA ILE A 160 -15.14 16.53 5.36
C ILE A 160 -14.08 17.28 6.19
N SER A 161 -14.49 17.87 7.32
CA SER A 161 -13.57 18.59 8.22
C SER A 161 -12.44 17.70 8.77
N LYS A 162 -12.65 16.40 8.89
CA LYS A 162 -11.58 15.45 9.26
C LYS A 162 -10.51 15.32 8.18
N ILE A 163 -10.85 15.57 6.91
CA ILE A 163 -9.95 15.45 5.76
C ILE A 163 -9.17 16.74 5.57
N ILE A 164 -9.88 17.90 5.48
CA ILE A 164 -9.29 19.20 5.13
C ILE A 164 -9.05 20.11 6.32
N GLY A 165 -9.49 19.73 7.51
CA GLY A 165 -9.45 20.56 8.72
C GLY A 165 -10.73 21.34 8.96
N SER A 166 -10.90 21.87 10.18
CA SER A 166 -12.02 22.70 10.56
C SER A 166 -11.88 24.14 10.04
N PRO A 167 -12.94 24.77 9.57
CA PRO A 167 -12.90 26.17 9.15
C PRO A 167 -12.43 27.11 10.27
N PRO A 168 -11.81 28.25 9.94
CA PRO A 168 -11.40 29.23 10.93
C PRO A 168 -12.58 29.67 11.81
N GLY A 169 -12.35 29.75 13.13
CA GLY A 169 -13.36 30.16 14.12
C GLY A 169 -14.15 28.99 14.73
N TYR A 170 -13.98 27.76 14.29
CA TYR A 170 -14.55 26.56 14.93
C TYR A 170 -13.55 25.94 15.90
N ILE A 171 -14.07 25.17 16.89
CA ILE A 171 -13.23 24.42 17.83
C ILE A 171 -12.39 23.41 17.02
N GLY A 172 -11.06 23.47 17.19
CA GLY A 172 -10.11 22.63 16.45
C GLY A 172 -9.64 23.21 15.11
N SER A 173 -9.95 24.49 14.81
CA SER A 173 -9.45 25.18 13.60
C SER A 173 -7.92 25.29 13.52
N ASP A 174 -7.22 25.20 14.65
CA ASP A 174 -5.76 25.18 14.71
C ASP A 174 -5.16 23.80 14.36
N GLN A 175 -6.01 22.77 14.30
CA GLN A 175 -5.58 21.43 13.92
C GLN A 175 -5.67 21.27 12.41
N GLU A 176 -4.58 20.78 11.82
CA GLU A 176 -4.55 20.44 10.40
C GLU A 176 -5.50 19.28 10.10
N GLY A 177 -6.06 19.26 8.90
CA GLY A 177 -6.88 18.14 8.43
C GLY A 177 -6.11 16.83 8.48
N GLY A 178 -6.76 15.75 8.88
CA GLY A 178 -6.13 14.45 9.07
C GLY A 178 -5.46 13.90 7.80
N LEU A 179 -5.99 14.20 6.62
CA LEU A 179 -5.37 13.81 5.34
C LEU A 179 -4.43 14.89 4.83
N THR A 180 -4.89 16.13 4.70
CA THR A 180 -4.09 17.23 4.11
C THR A 180 -2.82 17.50 4.90
N GLY A 181 -2.88 17.48 6.23
CA GLY A 181 -1.71 17.63 7.10
C GLY A 181 -0.71 16.49 6.94
N ARG A 182 -1.19 15.25 6.86
CA ARG A 182 -0.31 14.08 6.66
C ARG A 182 0.36 14.10 5.29
N VAL A 183 -0.38 14.35 4.20
CA VAL A 183 0.17 14.41 2.85
C VAL A 183 1.17 15.54 2.70
N ARG A 184 0.94 16.71 3.33
CA ARG A 184 1.90 17.81 3.34
C ARG A 184 3.22 17.42 4.03
N THR A 185 3.14 16.63 5.08
CA THR A 185 4.34 16.15 5.81
C THR A 185 5.00 14.97 5.09
N GLU A 186 4.20 14.11 4.44
CA GLU A 186 4.63 12.88 3.77
C GLU A 186 4.05 12.79 2.35
N PRO A 187 4.54 13.61 1.42
CA PRO A 187 4.01 13.69 0.06
C PRO A 187 4.22 12.41 -0.77
N TYR A 188 5.20 11.58 -0.38
CA TYR A 188 5.46 10.28 -0.99
C TYR A 188 4.83 9.18 -0.15
N SER A 189 3.56 8.89 -0.42
CA SER A 189 2.78 7.94 0.37
C SER A 189 1.73 7.21 -0.46
N ILE A 190 1.27 6.08 0.05
CA ILE A 190 0.04 5.45 -0.43
C ILE A 190 -1.11 5.93 0.42
N ILE A 191 -2.15 6.43 -0.21
CA ILE A 191 -3.40 6.80 0.44
C ILE A 191 -4.39 5.65 0.24
N LEU A 192 -4.73 4.97 1.31
CA LEU A 192 -5.70 3.88 1.30
C LEU A 192 -7.04 4.37 1.84
N LEU A 193 -8.07 4.40 0.97
CA LEU A 193 -9.46 4.64 1.34
C LEU A 193 -10.15 3.29 1.48
N ASP A 194 -10.28 2.79 2.70
CA ASP A 194 -10.82 1.46 2.96
C ASP A 194 -12.36 1.51 3.07
N GLU A 195 -13.06 0.57 2.40
CA GLU A 195 -14.52 0.48 2.33
C GLU A 195 -15.19 1.76 1.75
N VAL A 196 -14.69 2.21 0.58
CA VAL A 196 -15.07 3.48 -0.05
C VAL A 196 -16.57 3.65 -0.28
N GLU A 197 -17.32 2.56 -0.41
CA GLU A 197 -18.78 2.56 -0.54
C GLU A 197 -19.53 3.07 0.67
N LYS A 198 -18.89 3.18 1.82
CA LYS A 198 -19.49 3.69 3.06
C LYS A 198 -19.38 5.20 3.21
N ALA A 199 -18.51 5.84 2.44
CA ALA A 199 -18.31 7.28 2.51
C ALA A 199 -19.56 8.06 2.08
N HIS A 200 -19.79 9.21 2.71
CA HIS A 200 -20.80 10.14 2.23
C HIS A 200 -20.42 10.67 0.83
N SER A 201 -21.41 10.97 -0.02
CA SER A 201 -21.18 11.47 -1.38
C SER A 201 -20.34 12.74 -1.43
N ASP A 202 -20.50 13.64 -0.47
CA ASP A 202 -19.73 14.88 -0.41
C ASP A 202 -18.26 14.64 -0.12
N VAL A 203 -17.95 13.61 0.66
CA VAL A 203 -16.57 13.16 0.90
C VAL A 203 -15.95 12.62 -0.38
N LEU A 204 -16.69 11.81 -1.14
CA LEU A 204 -16.23 11.31 -2.44
C LEU A 204 -16.01 12.43 -3.46
N ASN A 205 -16.84 13.47 -3.45
CA ASN A 205 -16.72 14.62 -4.34
C ASN A 205 -15.41 15.40 -4.12
N ILE A 206 -14.91 15.47 -2.89
CA ILE A 206 -13.59 16.08 -2.62
C ILE A 206 -12.47 15.30 -3.31
N PHE A 207 -12.55 13.97 -3.31
CA PHE A 207 -11.55 13.14 -3.97
C PHE A 207 -11.58 13.28 -5.49
N LEU A 208 -12.69 13.70 -6.10
CA LEU A 208 -12.72 13.99 -7.53
C LEU A 208 -11.69 15.07 -7.92
N GLN A 209 -11.56 16.12 -7.09
CA GLN A 209 -10.56 17.16 -7.31
C GLN A 209 -9.13 16.59 -7.18
N VAL A 210 -8.92 15.73 -6.19
CA VAL A 210 -7.61 15.07 -6.01
C VAL A 210 -7.26 14.19 -7.22
N PHE A 211 -8.23 13.43 -7.74
CA PHE A 211 -8.00 12.52 -8.87
C PHE A 211 -7.74 13.25 -10.19
N GLU A 212 -8.27 14.46 -10.37
CA GLU A 212 -8.15 15.21 -11.61
C GLU A 212 -7.03 16.24 -11.58
N ASP A 213 -7.04 17.08 -10.54
CA ASP A 213 -6.10 18.20 -10.39
C ASP A 213 -4.85 17.82 -9.58
N GLY A 214 -4.83 16.66 -8.93
CA GLY A 214 -3.73 16.25 -8.07
C GLY A 214 -3.48 17.15 -6.87
N ARG A 215 -4.47 17.95 -6.45
CA ARG A 215 -4.36 18.91 -5.35
C ARG A 215 -5.66 19.05 -4.57
N LEU A 216 -5.53 19.52 -3.35
CA LEU A 216 -6.65 19.84 -2.47
C LEU A 216 -6.31 21.05 -1.62
N THR A 217 -7.23 21.99 -1.48
CA THR A 217 -7.06 23.16 -0.57
C THR A 217 -7.61 22.81 0.80
N ASP A 218 -6.79 23.00 1.82
CA ASP A 218 -7.21 22.78 3.21
C ASP A 218 -8.08 23.95 3.73
N SER A 219 -8.63 23.78 4.93
CA SER A 219 -9.48 24.81 5.58
C SER A 219 -8.75 26.11 5.91
N GLN A 220 -7.42 26.13 5.87
CA GLN A 220 -6.57 27.30 6.08
C GLN A 220 -6.18 27.98 4.77
N GLY A 221 -6.72 27.55 3.62
CA GLY A 221 -6.41 28.08 2.31
C GLY A 221 -5.07 27.60 1.70
N ARG A 222 -4.41 26.61 2.31
CA ARG A 222 -3.15 26.06 1.80
C ARG A 222 -3.44 24.96 0.79
N THR A 223 -2.75 24.99 -0.35
CA THR A 223 -2.84 23.94 -1.36
C THR A 223 -1.90 22.79 -1.02
N VAL A 224 -2.43 21.58 -0.99
CA VAL A 224 -1.70 20.33 -0.76
C VAL A 224 -1.70 19.50 -2.05
N TYR A 225 -0.52 19.04 -2.47
CA TYR A 225 -0.33 18.31 -3.72
C TYR A 225 -0.25 16.80 -3.47
N PHE A 226 -0.96 16.05 -4.32
CA PHE A 226 -1.08 14.60 -4.27
C PHE A 226 -0.37 13.90 -5.45
N SER A 227 0.34 14.66 -6.28
CA SER A 227 0.98 14.15 -7.49
C SER A 227 2.04 13.06 -7.25
N ASN A 228 2.58 12.96 -6.04
CA ASN A 228 3.52 11.91 -5.65
C ASN A 228 2.88 10.80 -4.80
N CYS A 229 1.55 10.86 -4.61
CA CYS A 229 0.80 9.85 -3.89
C CYS A 229 0.22 8.82 -4.86
N THR A 230 0.12 7.58 -4.42
CA THR A 230 -0.72 6.57 -5.07
C THR A 230 -1.99 6.40 -4.25
N ILE A 231 -3.16 6.48 -4.89
CA ILE A 231 -4.44 6.37 -4.21
C ILE A 231 -5.03 5.00 -4.48
N ILE A 232 -5.35 4.28 -3.42
CA ILE A 232 -5.95 2.95 -3.48
C ILE A 232 -7.25 2.99 -2.70
N MET A 233 -8.34 2.70 -3.37
CA MET A 233 -9.67 2.54 -2.77
C MET A 233 -9.98 1.06 -2.67
N THR A 234 -10.56 0.59 -1.55
CA THR A 234 -11.05 -0.79 -1.46
C THR A 234 -12.56 -0.82 -1.38
N SER A 235 -13.17 -1.83 -1.97
CA SER A 235 -14.61 -2.06 -1.93
C SER A 235 -14.94 -3.55 -1.89
N ASN A 236 -16.06 -3.87 -1.23
CA ASN A 236 -16.65 -5.21 -1.21
C ASN A 236 -17.94 -5.29 -2.05
N ILE A 237 -18.30 -4.21 -2.76
CA ILE A 237 -19.52 -4.11 -3.56
C ILE A 237 -19.58 -5.23 -4.60
N GLY A 238 -20.75 -5.88 -4.67
CA GLY A 238 -21.04 -6.89 -5.68
C GLY A 238 -20.27 -8.20 -5.55
N ALA A 239 -19.26 -8.27 -4.68
CA ALA A 239 -18.40 -9.44 -4.55
C ALA A 239 -19.20 -10.71 -4.19
N SER A 240 -20.09 -10.65 -3.22
CA SER A 240 -20.92 -11.80 -2.82
C SER A 240 -21.86 -12.25 -3.94
N GLN A 241 -22.44 -11.31 -4.69
CA GLN A 241 -23.37 -11.62 -5.80
C GLN A 241 -22.63 -12.22 -7.00
N ALA A 242 -21.49 -11.65 -7.36
CA ALA A 242 -20.68 -12.09 -8.50
C ALA A 242 -20.16 -13.52 -8.27
N PHE A 243 -19.65 -13.81 -7.08
CA PHE A 243 -19.08 -15.13 -6.78
C PHE A 243 -20.12 -16.20 -6.42
N SER A 244 -21.32 -15.82 -5.93
CA SER A 244 -22.44 -16.77 -5.75
C SER A 244 -22.97 -17.28 -7.07
N ARG A 245 -23.07 -16.44 -8.09
CA ARG A 245 -23.50 -16.84 -9.45
C ARG A 245 -22.49 -17.75 -10.14
N GLN A 246 -21.20 -17.50 -9.96
CA GLN A 246 -20.14 -18.36 -10.49
C GLN A 246 -20.25 -19.80 -9.96
N LYS A 247 -20.68 -20.00 -8.70
CA LYS A 247 -20.93 -21.33 -8.13
C LYS A 247 -22.17 -22.02 -8.70
N SER A 248 -23.20 -21.27 -9.12
CA SER A 248 -24.47 -21.84 -9.64
C SER A 248 -24.45 -22.17 -11.13
N ILE A 249 -23.51 -21.63 -11.91
CA ILE A 249 -23.43 -21.88 -13.38
C ILE A 249 -22.67 -23.16 -13.70
N GLY A 250 -22.15 -23.88 -12.70
CA GLY A 250 -21.44 -25.16 -12.90
C GLY A 250 -20.08 -24.97 -13.62
N PHE A 251 -19.13 -25.78 -13.27
CA PHE A 251 -17.80 -25.87 -13.91
C PHE A 251 -17.95 -26.12 -15.43
N ASN A 252 -18.11 -25.09 -16.22
CA ASN A 252 -17.84 -25.14 -17.65
C ASN A 252 -16.43 -24.62 -17.90
N ASP A 253 -15.65 -25.43 -18.61
CA ASP A 253 -14.20 -25.41 -18.81
C ASP A 253 -13.59 -24.16 -19.47
N ASN A 254 -14.22 -22.99 -19.43
CA ASN A 254 -13.65 -21.75 -19.94
C ASN A 254 -13.51 -20.72 -18.80
N GLU A 255 -12.39 -20.75 -18.10
CA GLU A 255 -12.04 -19.77 -17.04
C GLU A 255 -12.17 -18.32 -17.54
N ASP A 256 -11.80 -18.02 -18.79
CA ASP A 256 -11.85 -16.67 -19.36
C ASP A 256 -13.26 -16.10 -19.52
N THR A 257 -14.27 -16.92 -19.83
CA THR A 257 -15.66 -16.46 -19.96
C THR A 257 -16.29 -16.15 -18.61
N GLY A 258 -16.02 -16.96 -17.60
CA GLY A 258 -16.51 -16.73 -16.23
C GLY A 258 -15.92 -15.46 -15.58
N HIS A 259 -14.68 -15.11 -15.93
CA HIS A 259 -14.05 -13.88 -15.43
C HIS A 259 -14.68 -12.61 -16.03
N LYS A 260 -14.91 -12.58 -17.33
CA LYS A 260 -15.55 -11.43 -18.02
C LYS A 260 -16.95 -11.16 -17.51
N GLU A 261 -17.71 -12.23 -17.21
CA GLU A 261 -19.07 -12.10 -16.69
C GLU A 261 -19.07 -11.59 -15.24
N THR A 262 -18.15 -12.08 -14.42
CA THR A 262 -17.92 -11.57 -13.05
C THR A 262 -17.55 -10.09 -13.05
N GLU A 263 -16.62 -9.67 -13.90
CA GLU A 263 -16.24 -8.26 -14.06
C GLU A 263 -17.41 -7.38 -14.50
N LYS A 264 -18.26 -7.87 -15.41
CA LYS A 264 -19.45 -7.15 -15.86
C LYS A 264 -20.44 -6.92 -14.73
N ILE A 265 -20.73 -7.96 -13.93
CA ILE A 265 -21.63 -7.87 -12.77
C ILE A 265 -21.08 -6.87 -11.73
N LEU A 266 -19.79 -6.94 -11.46
CA LEU A 266 -19.13 -6.01 -10.54
C LEU A 266 -19.20 -4.57 -11.06
N ARG A 267 -18.94 -4.35 -12.34
CA ARG A 267 -19.05 -3.03 -12.98
C ARG A 267 -20.48 -2.47 -12.95
N GLU A 268 -21.48 -3.30 -13.19
CA GLU A 268 -22.89 -2.89 -13.07
C GLU A 268 -23.25 -2.54 -11.62
N SER A 269 -22.71 -3.29 -10.66
CA SER A 269 -22.89 -3.00 -9.23
C SER A 269 -22.26 -1.67 -8.84
N LEU A 270 -21.05 -1.35 -9.33
CA LEU A 270 -20.39 -0.08 -9.06
C LEU A 270 -21.20 1.15 -9.50
N LYS A 271 -21.83 1.08 -10.67
CA LYS A 271 -22.65 2.17 -11.22
C LYS A 271 -23.85 2.54 -10.33
N LYS A 272 -24.23 1.68 -9.39
CA LYS A 272 -25.32 1.95 -8.42
C LYS A 272 -24.83 2.76 -7.21
N TYR A 273 -23.53 2.71 -6.91
CA TYR A 273 -22.94 3.34 -5.73
C TYR A 273 -22.12 4.58 -6.07
N PHE A 274 -21.47 4.60 -7.24
CA PHE A 274 -20.60 5.68 -7.66
C PHE A 274 -21.12 6.35 -8.92
N SER A 275 -20.95 7.67 -8.97
CA SER A 275 -21.29 8.44 -10.17
C SER A 275 -20.41 8.02 -11.35
N PRO A 276 -20.89 8.13 -12.59
CA PRO A 276 -20.07 7.90 -13.78
C PRO A 276 -18.80 8.77 -13.79
N GLU A 277 -18.89 9.98 -13.27
CA GLU A 277 -17.79 10.91 -13.16
C GLU A 277 -16.68 10.36 -12.24
N PHE A 278 -17.06 9.81 -11.08
CA PHE A 278 -16.12 9.18 -10.15
C PHE A 278 -15.41 7.97 -10.78
N ILE A 279 -16.18 7.10 -11.45
CA ILE A 279 -15.63 5.89 -12.09
C ILE A 279 -14.65 6.25 -13.22
N ASN A 280 -14.93 7.31 -14.00
CA ASN A 280 -14.09 7.72 -15.13
C ASN A 280 -12.76 8.36 -14.70
N ARG A 281 -12.58 8.73 -13.44
CA ARG A 281 -11.33 9.28 -12.89
C ARG A 281 -10.42 8.23 -12.25
N ILE A 282 -10.88 6.98 -12.18
CA ILE A 282 -10.11 5.83 -11.71
C ILE A 282 -9.26 5.34 -12.88
N ASP A 283 -7.95 5.21 -12.67
CA ASP A 283 -7.03 4.74 -13.70
C ASP A 283 -7.21 3.23 -13.96
N GLU A 284 -7.38 2.44 -12.90
CA GLU A 284 -7.63 1.00 -13.05
C GLU A 284 -8.56 0.44 -11.97
N ILE A 285 -9.53 -0.38 -12.40
CA ILE A 285 -10.39 -1.16 -11.51
C ILE A 285 -9.82 -2.58 -11.43
N VAL A 286 -9.33 -2.93 -10.25
CA VAL A 286 -8.60 -4.17 -10.00
C VAL A 286 -9.49 -5.16 -9.27
N TYR A 287 -9.75 -6.30 -9.89
CA TYR A 287 -10.60 -7.34 -9.33
C TYR A 287 -9.77 -8.40 -8.61
N PHE A 288 -10.11 -8.63 -7.33
CA PHE A 288 -9.49 -9.66 -6.49
C PHE A 288 -10.36 -10.91 -6.47
N LYS A 289 -9.77 -12.05 -6.78
CA LYS A 289 -10.43 -13.35 -6.76
C LYS A 289 -10.56 -13.89 -5.33
N PRO A 290 -11.57 -14.73 -5.03
CA PRO A 290 -11.58 -15.54 -3.82
C PRO A 290 -10.33 -16.41 -3.76
N LEU A 291 -9.81 -16.61 -2.55
CA LEU A 291 -8.65 -17.47 -2.34
C LEU A 291 -9.09 -18.94 -2.35
N ASP A 292 -8.42 -19.76 -3.15
CA ASP A 292 -8.59 -21.20 -3.17
C ASP A 292 -7.80 -21.87 -2.03
N ARG A 293 -7.87 -23.20 -1.94
CA ARG A 293 -7.19 -23.98 -0.89
C ARG A 293 -5.67 -23.94 -1.02
N GLU A 294 -5.15 -23.87 -2.24
CA GLU A 294 -3.71 -23.83 -2.49
C GLU A 294 -3.13 -22.46 -2.12
N ALA A 295 -3.83 -21.38 -2.46
CA ALA A 295 -3.47 -20.05 -2.04
C ALA A 295 -3.47 -19.93 -0.50
N ILE A 296 -4.50 -20.45 0.18
CA ILE A 296 -4.56 -20.46 1.65
C ILE A 296 -3.40 -21.27 2.26
N LYS A 297 -3.03 -22.41 1.66
CA LYS A 297 -1.87 -23.20 2.10
C LYS A 297 -0.57 -22.43 1.94
N SER A 298 -0.40 -21.74 0.83
CA SER A 298 0.78 -20.93 0.54
C SER A 298 0.86 -19.71 1.49
N ILE A 299 -0.25 -19.04 1.76
CA ILE A 299 -0.34 -17.95 2.74
C ILE A 299 -0.03 -18.46 4.16
N ALA A 300 -0.53 -19.63 4.54
CA ALA A 300 -0.22 -20.26 5.83
C ALA A 300 1.30 -20.52 5.95
N SER A 301 1.94 -20.99 4.89
CA SER A 301 3.39 -21.21 4.86
C SER A 301 4.16 -19.90 5.04
N LEU A 302 3.77 -18.83 4.34
CA LEU A 302 4.37 -17.50 4.51
C LEU A 302 4.23 -17.00 5.95
N LYS A 303 3.04 -17.09 6.54
CA LYS A 303 2.81 -16.63 7.92
C LYS A 303 3.60 -17.45 8.96
N LEU A 304 3.76 -18.75 8.76
CA LEU A 304 4.62 -19.57 9.63
C LEU A 304 6.11 -19.20 9.46
N ASN A 305 6.56 -18.84 8.27
CA ASN A 305 7.92 -18.35 8.03
C ASN A 305 8.13 -16.99 8.69
N GLU A 306 7.20 -16.03 8.57
CA GLU A 306 7.26 -14.75 9.30
C GLU A 306 7.41 -14.96 10.82
N ILE A 307 6.70 -15.95 11.39
CA ILE A 307 6.84 -16.29 12.81
C ILE A 307 8.24 -16.84 13.09
N ARG A 308 8.77 -17.69 12.20
CA ARG A 308 10.13 -18.23 12.32
C ARG A 308 11.18 -17.10 12.33
N ASP A 309 11.08 -16.17 11.41
CA ASP A 309 12.00 -15.04 11.29
C ASP A 309 11.96 -14.14 12.51
N ARG A 310 10.77 -13.85 13.06
CA ARG A 310 10.62 -13.10 14.32
C ARG A 310 11.26 -13.81 15.52
N PHE A 311 11.24 -15.13 15.53
CA PHE A 311 11.92 -15.91 16.56
C PHE A 311 13.44 -15.86 16.39
N ALA A 312 13.93 -15.99 15.15
CA ALA A 312 15.34 -15.88 14.82
C ALA A 312 15.94 -14.52 15.23
N GLN A 313 15.22 -13.42 14.98
CA GLN A 313 15.63 -12.07 15.43
C GLN A 313 15.78 -11.95 16.95
N LYS A 314 15.04 -12.78 17.72
CA LYS A 314 15.15 -12.86 19.18
C LYS A 314 16.16 -13.91 19.67
N GLY A 315 16.99 -14.45 18.78
CA GLY A 315 17.96 -15.50 19.10
C GLY A 315 17.31 -16.83 19.48
N LYS A 316 16.08 -17.08 19.02
CA LYS A 316 15.31 -18.29 19.27
C LYS A 316 14.98 -18.99 17.96
N GLU A 317 14.95 -20.30 17.98
CA GLU A 317 14.58 -21.14 16.85
C GLU A 317 13.19 -21.76 17.02
N ILE A 318 12.39 -21.77 15.95
CA ILE A 318 11.10 -22.44 15.94
C ILE A 318 10.96 -23.31 14.69
N ASN A 319 10.54 -24.57 14.90
CA ASN A 319 10.34 -25.53 13.83
C ASN A 319 8.89 -26.01 13.80
N PHE A 320 8.25 -25.88 12.63
CA PHE A 320 6.89 -26.38 12.38
C PHE A 320 6.95 -27.69 11.60
N SER A 321 6.18 -28.69 12.01
CA SER A 321 6.07 -29.93 11.21
C SER A 321 5.10 -29.71 10.03
N ASP A 322 5.30 -30.42 8.90
CA ASP A 322 4.44 -30.34 7.72
C ASP A 322 2.97 -30.62 8.01
N ARG A 323 2.70 -31.50 9.00
CA ARG A 323 1.34 -31.77 9.46
C ARG A 323 0.67 -30.54 10.07
N VAL A 324 1.42 -29.65 10.72
CA VAL A 324 0.91 -28.40 11.27
C VAL A 324 0.43 -27.48 10.16
N LEU A 325 1.23 -27.32 9.09
CA LEU A 325 0.82 -26.55 7.91
C LEU A 325 -0.47 -27.13 7.29
N GLY A 326 -0.54 -28.42 7.08
CA GLY A 326 -1.73 -29.11 6.55
C GLY A 326 -2.98 -28.89 7.41
N LEU A 327 -2.86 -28.99 8.75
CA LEU A 327 -3.98 -28.78 9.66
C LEU A 327 -4.44 -27.31 9.68
N ILE A 328 -3.51 -26.37 9.71
CA ILE A 328 -3.80 -24.93 9.71
C ILE A 328 -4.48 -24.52 8.40
N SER A 329 -3.96 -24.97 7.26
CA SER A 329 -4.55 -24.64 5.95
C SER A 329 -5.96 -25.22 5.80
N THR A 330 -6.21 -26.43 6.30
CA THR A 330 -7.54 -27.05 6.25
C THR A 330 -8.54 -26.36 7.18
N LYS A 331 -8.15 -26.12 8.44
CA LYS A 331 -9.01 -25.44 9.41
C LYS A 331 -9.15 -23.95 9.17
N GLY A 332 -8.13 -23.31 8.58
CA GLY A 332 -8.10 -21.88 8.27
C GLY A 332 -8.73 -21.53 6.92
N TYR A 333 -9.18 -22.51 6.14
CA TYR A 333 -9.88 -22.26 4.90
C TYR A 333 -11.34 -21.88 5.13
N ASN A 334 -11.69 -20.67 4.75
CA ASN A 334 -13.08 -20.20 4.69
C ASN A 334 -13.23 -19.34 3.42
N PRO A 335 -14.11 -19.74 2.49
CA PRO A 335 -14.28 -19.02 1.21
C PRO A 335 -14.90 -17.63 1.37
N GLU A 336 -15.58 -17.34 2.47
CA GLU A 336 -16.22 -16.07 2.75
C GLU A 336 -15.27 -15.06 3.40
N TYR A 337 -14.42 -15.53 4.32
CA TYR A 337 -13.54 -14.67 5.14
C TYR A 337 -12.06 -14.71 4.69
N GLY A 338 -11.71 -15.58 3.76
CA GLY A 338 -10.37 -15.67 3.19
C GLY A 338 -9.24 -15.76 4.21
N ALA A 339 -8.17 -15.01 4.00
CA ALA A 339 -7.00 -15.01 4.86
C ALA A 339 -7.23 -14.43 6.27
N ARG A 340 -8.30 -13.64 6.50
CA ARG A 340 -8.63 -13.17 7.86
C ARG A 340 -8.96 -14.34 8.79
N PHE A 341 -9.68 -15.34 8.28
CA PHE A 341 -10.01 -16.54 9.06
C PHE A 341 -8.77 -17.39 9.30
N LEU A 342 -7.88 -17.51 8.32
CA LEU A 342 -6.59 -18.19 8.46
C LEU A 342 -5.74 -17.55 9.57
N ASN A 343 -5.60 -16.21 9.58
CA ASN A 343 -4.83 -15.50 10.60
C ASN A 343 -5.36 -15.79 12.01
N ARG A 344 -6.68 -15.73 12.19
CA ARG A 344 -7.32 -16.09 13.46
C ARG A 344 -7.03 -17.54 13.85
N THR A 345 -7.07 -18.46 12.89
CA THR A 345 -6.75 -19.88 13.13
C THR A 345 -5.29 -20.05 13.58
N ILE A 346 -4.34 -19.33 12.97
CA ILE A 346 -2.93 -19.33 13.37
C ILE A 346 -2.78 -18.75 14.78
N GLU A 347 -3.45 -17.65 15.09
CA GLU A 347 -3.42 -17.05 16.43
C GLU A 347 -3.92 -18.03 17.50
N ASP A 348 -5.07 -18.64 17.29
CA ASP A 348 -5.71 -19.51 18.26
C ASP A 348 -4.94 -20.82 18.43
N MET A 349 -4.53 -21.44 17.34
CA MET A 349 -3.95 -22.79 17.37
C MET A 349 -2.43 -22.79 17.58
N VAL A 350 -1.72 -21.75 17.15
CA VAL A 350 -0.24 -21.69 17.19
C VAL A 350 0.24 -20.63 18.17
N LEU A 351 -0.12 -19.36 17.97
CA LEU A 351 0.49 -18.28 18.73
C LEU A 351 0.10 -18.28 20.21
N LYS A 352 -1.17 -18.55 20.55
CA LYS A 352 -1.62 -18.63 21.95
C LYS A 352 -0.94 -19.74 22.73
N PRO A 353 -0.85 -21.00 22.26
CA PRO A 353 -0.09 -22.05 22.93
C PRO A 353 1.41 -21.77 23.00
N LEU A 354 1.96 -21.22 21.92
CA LEU A 354 3.37 -20.87 21.82
C LEU A 354 3.76 -19.76 22.81
N SER A 355 2.97 -18.70 22.90
CA SER A 355 3.23 -17.59 23.83
C SER A 355 3.26 -18.04 25.29
N LYS A 356 2.30 -18.88 25.69
CA LYS A 356 2.29 -19.48 27.03
C LYS A 356 3.58 -20.25 27.34
N LYS A 357 4.08 -21.01 26.34
CA LYS A 357 5.28 -21.81 26.50
C LYS A 357 6.56 -20.98 26.55
N VAL A 358 6.63 -19.94 25.71
CA VAL A 358 7.75 -19.01 25.67
C VAL A 358 7.88 -18.22 26.98
N LEU A 359 6.75 -17.78 27.53
CA LEU A 359 6.73 -17.07 28.83
C LEU A 359 7.08 -17.99 30.00
N ALA A 360 6.59 -19.23 29.97
CA ALA A 360 6.87 -20.21 31.07
C ALA A 360 8.33 -20.69 31.06
N LYS A 361 9.04 -20.60 29.91
CA LYS A 361 10.41 -21.07 29.73
C LYS A 361 11.21 -20.05 28.95
N SER A 362 11.48 -18.90 29.55
CA SER A 362 12.17 -17.76 28.92
C SER A 362 13.58 -18.07 28.41
N GLU A 363 14.31 -18.97 29.09
CA GLU A 363 15.68 -19.37 28.73
C GLU A 363 15.76 -20.36 27.54
N GLN A 364 14.64 -20.91 27.14
CA GLN A 364 14.61 -21.93 26.10
C GLN A 364 14.83 -21.29 24.72
N ARG A 365 15.81 -21.81 23.96
CA ARG A 365 16.16 -21.29 22.63
C ARG A 365 15.47 -21.99 21.48
N CYS A 366 15.14 -23.29 21.61
CA CYS A 366 14.55 -24.07 20.53
C CYS A 366 13.14 -24.53 20.86
N PHE A 367 12.18 -24.29 19.94
CA PHE A 367 10.79 -24.68 20.06
C PHE A 367 10.40 -25.54 18.86
N LYS A 368 9.63 -26.61 19.10
CA LYS A 368 9.05 -27.45 18.05
C LYS A 368 7.53 -27.46 18.17
N VAL A 369 6.87 -27.09 17.09
CA VAL A 369 5.40 -27.14 16.97
C VAL A 369 5.03 -28.40 16.18
N SER A 370 4.24 -29.27 16.76
CA SER A 370 3.84 -30.55 16.18
C SER A 370 2.37 -30.85 16.51
N ILE A 371 1.84 -31.91 15.94
CA ILE A 371 0.47 -32.35 16.18
C ILE A 371 0.50 -33.64 17.03
N ASN A 372 -0.32 -33.72 18.09
CA ASN A 372 -0.50 -34.92 18.89
C ASN A 372 -1.48 -35.92 18.21
N ARG A 373 -1.64 -37.11 18.84
CA ARG A 373 -2.55 -38.15 18.34
C ARG A 373 -4.03 -37.74 18.32
N LYS A 374 -4.41 -36.68 19.05
CA LYS A 374 -5.77 -36.12 19.11
C LYS A 374 -5.97 -34.98 18.07
N ASN A 375 -5.05 -34.78 17.13
CA ASN A 375 -5.09 -33.71 16.14
C ASN A 375 -5.05 -32.29 16.75
N GLU A 376 -4.38 -32.14 17.91
CA GLU A 376 -4.16 -30.84 18.56
C GLU A 376 -2.71 -30.42 18.41
N ILE A 377 -2.50 -29.12 18.25
CA ILE A 377 -1.15 -28.55 18.16
C ILE A 377 -0.50 -28.55 19.54
N THR A 378 0.69 -29.11 19.61
CA THR A 378 1.52 -29.16 20.82
C THR A 378 2.82 -28.43 20.59
N VAL A 379 3.25 -27.66 21.58
CA VAL A 379 4.52 -26.94 21.57
C VAL A 379 5.44 -27.65 22.55
N SER A 380 6.53 -28.22 22.05
CA SER A 380 7.62 -28.78 22.85
C SER A 380 8.84 -27.91 22.68
N GLY A 381 9.65 -27.79 23.74
CA GLY A 381 10.92 -27.12 23.67
C GLY A 381 12.04 -28.13 23.93
N LYS A 382 13.15 -28.05 23.19
CA LYS A 382 14.41 -28.66 23.54
C LYS A 382 15.29 -27.62 24.24
N GLY A 383 15.80 -27.99 25.40
CA GLY A 383 16.84 -27.24 26.08
C GLY A 383 18.13 -27.29 25.30
#